data_74e48c27c9533b40a8a3abefc32716d6
#
_entry.id   74e48c27c9533b40a8a3abefc32716d6
#
_cell.length_a   1.000
_cell.length_b   1.000
_cell.length_c   1.000
_cell.angle_alpha   90.00
_cell.angle_beta   90.00
_cell.angle_gamma   90.00
#
_symmetry.space_group_name_H-M   'P 1'
#
loop_
_entity.id
_entity.type
_entity.pdbx_description
1 polymer ?
#
loop_
_entity_poly.entity_id
_entity_poly.type
_entity_poly.pdbx_seq_one_letter_code
_entity_poly.pdbx_strand_id
1 'polypeptide(L)'
;MKQERSERNVARPTLLSLALATVFLGGCAVMPQPIDKGERAATLVADREAMFGRQEAVGSEITLQEAMARALKYNLDYRVKLMEEALAQRQLDLSSLDMLPKLTLAAGYSHRSNDAASSSQDIATGSQSLVPSISSERNRATADLTLSWNVLDFGVSYYNAQQQADRFLILKERKRKVIHQLLQQTRQAYWQAVGAQRLEPKIETLLKDAQAALGDARKVEQERLRAPLEAMSYQRQLLDVIRQMTQIRTALSQAKPRLASIMNLSPGQRFTVADPEALQQPRLGLEVEKMEEIALLNRPELMEARYNQRIGVLETRKAVAKLFPGLEFSVGEHYDSNKFLVNSAWSDAGLRISWNLLNLFSAGKIRQAAEAQLKVAEEQRLALNMAVLTQVHVAWLEYQGRSRQFELERELNSVEQRMLEQTRNAAQNSTQSQLQAILAGANTVLSELRVYQSYGDMQNAYGQIAASLGLDPLPNETPGYDLVSLSAALKGAENQVESTMAGAAQ
;
A
#
# COMPACT_ATOMS: atom_id res chain seq x y z
N MET A 1 14.04 -5.41 -92.90
CA MET A 1 12.67 -5.04 -92.61
C MET A 1 12.47 -5.08 -91.08
N LYS A 2 11.94 -3.99 -90.55
CA LYS A 2 11.94 -3.56 -89.14
C LYS A 2 11.26 -4.56 -88.19
N GLN A 3 11.99 -4.84 -87.06
CA GLN A 3 11.44 -5.42 -85.82
C GLN A 3 10.99 -4.24 -84.96
N GLU A 4 9.70 -4.08 -84.72
CA GLU A 4 9.14 -3.23 -83.71
C GLU A 4 9.19 -3.95 -82.37
N ARG A 5 9.96 -3.44 -81.41
CA ARG A 5 9.96 -3.79 -79.99
C ARG A 5 8.71 -3.09 -79.33
N SER A 6 7.78 -3.90 -78.87
CA SER A 6 6.72 -3.44 -77.99
C SER A 6 7.24 -3.28 -76.57
N GLU A 7 7.59 -2.11 -76.14
CA GLU A 7 7.79 -1.75 -74.71
C GLU A 7 6.42 -1.59 -74.05
N ARG A 8 6.00 -2.58 -73.30
CA ARG A 8 4.79 -2.50 -72.46
C ARG A 8 5.16 -2.29 -70.98
N ASN A 9 5.01 -1.02 -70.55
CA ASN A 9 4.59 -0.60 -69.22
C ASN A 9 4.73 -1.58 -68.02
N VAL A 10 5.89 -1.60 -67.40
CA VAL A 10 6.15 -2.22 -66.08
C VAL A 10 6.03 -1.24 -64.92
N ALA A 11 5.71 0.05 -65.16
CA ALA A 11 5.86 1.12 -64.17
C ALA A 11 4.63 1.42 -63.27
N ARG A 12 3.48 0.73 -63.45
CA ARG A 12 2.26 1.07 -62.71
C ARG A 12 2.04 0.36 -61.36
N PRO A 13 2.50 -0.89 -61.10
CA PRO A 13 2.28 -1.50 -59.77
C PRO A 13 3.25 -0.99 -58.68
N THR A 14 4.43 -0.51 -59.04
CA THR A 14 5.44 -0.04 -58.05
C THR A 14 5.11 1.30 -57.43
N LEU A 15 4.43 2.21 -58.15
CA LEU A 15 4.01 3.50 -57.61
C LEU A 15 2.81 3.38 -56.64
N LEU A 16 1.90 2.43 -56.87
CA LEU A 16 0.76 2.18 -55.97
C LEU A 16 1.22 1.54 -54.66
N SER A 17 2.20 0.62 -54.70
CA SER A 17 2.76 -0.03 -53.50
C SER A 17 3.63 0.94 -52.70
N LEU A 18 4.33 1.88 -53.34
CA LEU A 18 5.10 2.91 -52.64
C LEU A 18 4.18 3.96 -51.97
N ALA A 19 3.08 4.32 -52.61
CA ALA A 19 2.08 5.22 -52.03
C ALA A 19 1.32 4.57 -50.83
N LEU A 20 1.04 3.29 -50.90
CA LEU A 20 0.46 2.54 -49.76
C LEU A 20 1.44 2.45 -48.58
N ALA A 21 2.73 2.21 -48.84
CA ALA A 21 3.75 2.11 -47.79
C ALA A 21 3.98 3.47 -47.08
N THR A 22 3.87 4.59 -47.79
CA THR A 22 3.99 5.91 -47.16
C THR A 22 2.81 6.32 -46.30
N VAL A 23 1.59 5.84 -46.62
CA VAL A 23 0.38 6.05 -45.77
C VAL A 23 0.46 5.27 -44.47
N PHE A 24 1.03 4.04 -44.49
CA PHE A 24 1.21 3.24 -43.27
C PHE A 24 2.35 3.73 -42.38
N LEU A 25 3.39 4.33 -42.91
CA LEU A 25 4.53 4.86 -42.12
C LEU A 25 4.23 6.22 -41.44
N GLY A 26 3.27 7.00 -41.95
CA GLY A 26 2.86 8.29 -41.36
C GLY A 26 1.85 8.17 -40.22
N GLY A 27 1.17 7.01 -40.08
CA GLY A 27 0.06 6.83 -39.12
C GLY A 27 0.43 6.37 -37.71
N CYS A 28 1.70 6.02 -37.45
CA CYS A 28 2.11 5.43 -36.16
C CYS A 28 2.91 6.37 -35.25
N ALA A 29 3.03 7.67 -35.58
CA ALA A 29 3.68 8.61 -34.67
C ALA A 29 2.72 8.94 -33.51
N VAL A 30 2.90 8.31 -32.37
CA VAL A 30 2.21 8.68 -31.13
C VAL A 30 2.86 9.96 -30.61
N MET A 31 2.14 11.07 -30.69
CA MET A 31 2.59 12.33 -30.09
C MET A 31 2.11 12.38 -28.62
N PRO A 32 2.98 12.79 -27.67
CA PRO A 32 2.57 13.04 -26.31
C PRO A 32 1.48 14.12 -26.28
N GLN A 33 0.34 13.81 -25.70
CA GLN A 33 -0.76 14.77 -25.51
C GLN A 33 -0.76 15.22 -24.05
N PRO A 34 -0.34 16.47 -23.74
CA PRO A 34 -0.45 17.00 -22.39
C PRO A 34 -1.91 17.11 -21.97
N ILE A 35 -2.19 16.76 -20.71
CA ILE A 35 -3.54 16.89 -20.13
C ILE A 35 -3.93 18.37 -20.15
N ASP A 36 -5.05 18.69 -20.77
CA ASP A 36 -5.52 20.06 -20.90
C ASP A 36 -6.12 20.63 -19.60
N LYS A 37 -6.46 21.93 -19.58
CA LYS A 37 -7.05 22.57 -18.39
C LYS A 37 -8.47 22.10 -18.10
N GLY A 38 -9.25 21.76 -19.12
CA GLY A 38 -10.62 21.28 -18.98
C GLY A 38 -10.65 19.89 -18.34
N GLU A 39 -9.81 18.99 -18.84
CA GLU A 39 -9.65 17.65 -18.30
C GLU A 39 -9.19 17.69 -16.82
N ARG A 40 -8.21 18.55 -16.50
CA ARG A 40 -7.77 18.75 -15.10
C ARG A 40 -8.88 19.30 -14.20
N ALA A 41 -9.71 20.22 -14.72
CA ALA A 41 -10.81 20.77 -13.94
C ALA A 41 -11.92 19.73 -13.71
N ALA A 42 -12.24 18.90 -14.71
CA ALA A 42 -13.20 17.81 -14.58
C ALA A 42 -12.71 16.75 -13.58
N THR A 43 -11.43 16.36 -13.66
CA THR A 43 -10.79 15.42 -12.73
C THR A 43 -10.81 15.97 -11.31
N LEU A 44 -10.50 17.26 -11.09
CA LEU A 44 -10.54 17.90 -9.77
C LEU A 44 -11.91 17.78 -9.09
N VAL A 45 -12.99 18.00 -9.84
CA VAL A 45 -14.37 17.89 -9.31
C VAL A 45 -14.68 16.45 -8.93
N ALA A 46 -14.35 15.50 -9.82
CA ALA A 46 -14.55 14.07 -9.58
C ALA A 46 -13.73 13.56 -8.38
N ASP A 47 -12.48 13.99 -8.27
CA ASP A 47 -11.60 13.62 -7.16
C ASP A 47 -12.13 14.14 -5.82
N ARG A 48 -12.59 15.39 -5.75
CA ARG A 48 -13.16 15.94 -4.50
C ARG A 48 -14.42 15.18 -4.08
N GLU A 49 -15.29 14.83 -5.01
CA GLU A 49 -16.46 14.02 -4.72
C GLU A 49 -16.06 12.61 -4.26
N ALA A 50 -15.08 11.98 -4.91
CA ALA A 50 -14.58 10.66 -4.56
C ALA A 50 -13.89 10.64 -3.19
N MET A 51 -13.20 11.73 -2.80
CA MET A 51 -12.54 11.85 -1.51
C MET A 51 -13.52 12.10 -0.36
N PHE A 52 -14.53 12.95 -0.56
CA PHE A 52 -15.32 13.49 0.55
C PHE A 52 -16.82 13.25 0.46
N GLY A 53 -17.39 13.03 -0.73
CA GLY A 53 -18.85 13.02 -0.96
C GLY A 53 -19.59 11.82 -0.34
N ARG A 54 -18.88 10.73 -0.01
CA ARG A 54 -19.49 9.51 0.56
C ARG A 54 -19.14 9.26 2.04
N GLN A 55 -18.71 10.30 2.73
CA GLN A 55 -18.35 10.15 4.14
C GLN A 55 -19.59 10.28 5.04
N GLU A 56 -19.66 9.43 6.06
CA GLU A 56 -20.64 9.56 7.11
C GLU A 56 -20.40 10.85 7.90
N ALA A 57 -21.48 11.50 8.30
CA ALA A 57 -21.42 12.77 9.03
C ALA A 57 -20.56 12.62 10.31
N VAL A 58 -19.82 13.67 10.62
CA VAL A 58 -19.07 13.73 11.87
C VAL A 58 -20.03 14.09 12.99
N GLY A 59 -20.03 13.28 14.06
CA GLY A 59 -20.80 13.55 15.26
C GLY A 59 -20.30 14.79 16.00
N SER A 60 -20.93 15.11 17.14
CA SER A 60 -20.51 16.23 17.99
C SER A 60 -19.11 16.02 18.55
N GLU A 61 -18.73 14.79 18.79
CA GLU A 61 -17.47 14.40 19.41
C GLU A 61 -16.97 13.08 18.86
N ILE A 62 -15.69 13.02 18.49
CA ILE A 62 -15.03 11.85 17.93
C ILE A 62 -14.26 11.11 19.03
N THR A 63 -14.59 9.84 19.26
CA THR A 63 -13.82 8.96 20.16
C THR A 63 -12.58 8.38 19.46
N LEU A 64 -11.64 7.81 20.21
CA LEU A 64 -10.46 7.14 19.63
C LEU A 64 -10.86 6.02 18.67
N GLN A 65 -11.83 5.18 19.07
CA GLN A 65 -12.31 4.08 18.25
C GLN A 65 -13.01 4.56 16.98
N GLU A 66 -13.77 5.67 17.05
CA GLU A 66 -14.36 6.28 15.86
C GLU A 66 -13.28 6.86 14.95
N ALA A 67 -12.26 7.53 15.50
CA ALA A 67 -11.14 8.04 14.71
C ALA A 67 -10.40 6.92 13.97
N MET A 68 -10.17 5.79 14.64
CA MET A 68 -9.58 4.58 14.04
C MET A 68 -10.49 3.97 12.98
N ALA A 69 -11.80 3.89 13.24
CA ALA A 69 -12.78 3.38 12.28
C ALA A 69 -12.84 4.25 11.02
N ARG A 70 -12.83 5.59 11.17
CA ARG A 70 -12.76 6.54 10.05
C ARG A 70 -11.46 6.40 9.28
N ALA A 71 -10.32 6.25 9.95
CA ALA A 71 -9.04 6.01 9.30
C ALA A 71 -9.09 4.72 8.45
N LEU A 72 -9.57 3.61 8.99
CA LEU A 72 -9.70 2.35 8.23
C LEU A 72 -10.69 2.44 7.07
N LYS A 73 -11.77 3.20 7.22
CA LYS A 73 -12.80 3.30 6.19
C LYS A 73 -12.45 4.28 5.07
N TYR A 74 -11.85 5.40 5.41
CA TYR A 74 -11.72 6.54 4.50
C TYR A 74 -10.28 6.91 4.14
N ASN A 75 -9.25 6.42 4.84
CA ASN A 75 -7.86 6.71 4.52
C ASN A 75 -7.52 6.24 3.10
N LEU A 76 -7.00 7.15 2.27
CA LEU A 76 -6.78 6.87 0.85
C LEU A 76 -5.60 5.92 0.63
N ASP A 77 -4.53 6.02 1.41
CA ASP A 77 -3.37 5.11 1.30
C ASP A 77 -3.76 3.67 1.66
N TYR A 78 -4.61 3.50 2.67
CA TYR A 78 -5.13 2.19 3.02
C TYR A 78 -6.07 1.64 1.93
N ARG A 79 -6.91 2.48 1.31
CA ARG A 79 -7.76 2.07 0.18
C ARG A 79 -6.94 1.59 -1.02
N VAL A 80 -5.76 2.19 -1.28
CA VAL A 80 -4.83 1.67 -2.30
C VAL A 80 -4.43 0.23 -1.97
N LYS A 81 -4.10 -0.08 -0.71
CA LYS A 81 -3.73 -1.44 -0.30
C LYS A 81 -4.87 -2.45 -0.43
N LEU A 82 -6.10 -2.04 -0.20
CA LEU A 82 -7.28 -2.86 -0.47
C LEU A 82 -7.43 -3.16 -1.98
N MET A 83 -7.17 -2.17 -2.84
CA MET A 83 -7.23 -2.39 -4.29
C MET A 83 -6.07 -3.24 -4.81
N GLU A 84 -4.86 -3.12 -4.24
CA GLU A 84 -3.73 -4.01 -4.54
C GLU A 84 -4.05 -5.47 -4.19
N GLU A 85 -4.68 -5.73 -3.04
CA GLU A 85 -5.14 -7.07 -2.66
C GLU A 85 -6.21 -7.60 -3.63
N ALA A 86 -7.20 -6.78 -3.98
CA ALA A 86 -8.24 -7.13 -4.94
C ALA A 86 -7.66 -7.42 -6.34
N LEU A 87 -6.67 -6.63 -6.78
CA LEU A 87 -5.94 -6.87 -8.03
C LEU A 87 -5.21 -8.23 -8.01
N ALA A 88 -4.52 -8.54 -6.91
CA ALA A 88 -3.82 -9.82 -6.79
C ALA A 88 -4.78 -11.02 -6.81
N GLN A 89 -5.98 -10.88 -6.21
CA GLN A 89 -7.02 -11.90 -6.32
C GLN A 89 -7.43 -12.11 -7.77
N ARG A 90 -7.61 -11.02 -8.57
CA ARG A 90 -7.93 -11.14 -10.00
C ARG A 90 -6.79 -11.74 -10.81
N GLN A 91 -5.54 -11.46 -10.44
CA GLN A 91 -4.37 -12.09 -11.06
C GLN A 91 -4.30 -13.60 -10.76
N LEU A 92 -4.67 -14.00 -9.55
CA LEU A 92 -4.82 -15.43 -9.22
C LEU A 92 -5.93 -16.08 -10.05
N ASP A 93 -7.10 -15.44 -10.17
CA ASP A 93 -8.21 -15.93 -10.98
C ASP A 93 -7.75 -16.11 -12.45
N LEU A 94 -7.07 -15.11 -13.03
CA LEU A 94 -6.51 -15.18 -14.39
C LEU A 94 -5.49 -16.31 -14.54
N SER A 95 -4.59 -16.49 -13.58
CA SER A 95 -3.56 -17.53 -13.64
C SER A 95 -4.14 -18.94 -13.63
N SER A 96 -5.34 -19.11 -13.07
CA SER A 96 -6.07 -20.38 -13.11
C SER A 96 -6.56 -20.76 -14.52
N LEU A 97 -6.84 -19.73 -15.35
CA LEU A 97 -7.26 -19.95 -16.74
C LEU A 97 -6.12 -20.41 -17.64
N ASP A 98 -4.86 -20.11 -17.28
CA ASP A 98 -3.67 -20.57 -18.01
C ASP A 98 -3.49 -22.12 -17.95
N MET A 99 -4.21 -22.79 -17.07
CA MET A 99 -4.24 -24.26 -16.98
C MET A 99 -5.21 -24.91 -17.97
N LEU A 100 -6.12 -24.11 -18.57
CA LEU A 100 -7.13 -24.64 -19.47
C LEU A 100 -6.54 -24.92 -20.86
N PRO A 101 -7.16 -25.84 -21.63
CA PRO A 101 -6.84 -26.02 -23.06
C PRO A 101 -7.04 -24.69 -23.81
N LYS A 102 -6.22 -24.47 -24.84
CA LYS A 102 -6.33 -23.31 -25.74
C LYS A 102 -7.24 -23.64 -26.92
N LEU A 103 -8.30 -22.88 -27.09
CA LEU A 103 -9.14 -22.94 -28.29
C LEU A 103 -8.78 -21.76 -29.20
N THR A 104 -8.22 -22.07 -30.37
CA THR A 104 -7.75 -21.06 -31.33
C THR A 104 -8.56 -21.15 -32.61
N LEU A 105 -9.15 -20.03 -33.02
CA LEU A 105 -9.73 -19.87 -34.34
C LEU A 105 -8.78 -19.04 -35.20
N ALA A 106 -8.31 -19.61 -36.29
CA ALA A 106 -7.50 -18.94 -37.30
C ALA A 106 -8.25 -18.92 -38.62
N ALA A 107 -8.36 -17.75 -39.24
CA ALA A 107 -8.96 -17.61 -40.59
C ALA A 107 -8.03 -16.78 -41.45
N GLY A 108 -7.84 -17.20 -42.68
CA GLY A 108 -6.92 -16.57 -43.61
C GLY A 108 -7.49 -16.47 -45.01
N TYR A 109 -7.11 -15.40 -45.72
CA TYR A 109 -7.29 -15.30 -47.16
C TYR A 109 -5.94 -15.03 -47.81
N SER A 110 -5.56 -15.87 -48.76
CA SER A 110 -4.30 -15.71 -49.51
C SER A 110 -4.60 -15.48 -50.97
N HIS A 111 -3.92 -14.52 -51.58
CA HIS A 111 -3.94 -14.25 -53.01
C HIS A 111 -2.52 -14.39 -53.57
N ARG A 112 -2.35 -15.13 -54.62
CA ARG A 112 -1.10 -15.29 -55.32
C ARG A 112 -1.18 -14.72 -56.73
N SER A 113 -0.20 -13.92 -57.16
CA SER A 113 -0.22 -13.25 -58.46
C SER A 113 -0.05 -14.16 -59.67
N ASN A 114 0.44 -15.41 -59.44
CA ASN A 114 0.65 -16.43 -60.45
C ASN A 114 0.17 -17.80 -59.96
N ASP A 115 0.04 -18.75 -60.89
CA ASP A 115 -0.32 -20.12 -60.53
C ASP A 115 0.81 -20.82 -59.75
N ALA A 116 0.46 -21.57 -58.69
CA ALA A 116 1.38 -22.42 -57.96
C ALA A 116 1.62 -23.72 -58.73
N ALA A 117 2.27 -23.60 -59.90
CA ALA A 117 2.59 -24.72 -60.74
C ALA A 117 3.91 -25.37 -60.32
N SER A 118 3.95 -26.68 -60.30
CA SER A 118 5.17 -27.49 -60.06
C SER A 118 5.33 -28.56 -61.13
N SER A 119 6.56 -28.90 -61.47
CA SER A 119 6.89 -30.09 -62.22
C SER A 119 7.52 -31.14 -61.30
N SER A 120 7.34 -32.40 -61.61
CA SER A 120 7.93 -33.51 -60.86
C SER A 120 9.05 -34.18 -61.66
N GLN A 121 10.03 -34.74 -60.97
CA GLN A 121 11.07 -35.58 -61.59
C GLN A 121 10.83 -37.03 -61.18
N ASP A 122 10.85 -37.92 -62.17
CA ASP A 122 10.74 -39.36 -61.98
C ASP A 122 12.01 -39.88 -61.29
N ILE A 123 11.87 -40.55 -60.16
CA ILE A 123 12.99 -41.02 -59.33
C ILE A 123 13.82 -42.13 -60.04
N ALA A 124 13.19 -42.98 -60.82
CA ALA A 124 13.85 -44.10 -61.44
C ALA A 124 14.60 -43.72 -62.75
N THR A 125 14.03 -42.80 -63.53
CA THR A 125 14.57 -42.40 -64.81
C THR A 125 15.29 -41.08 -64.83
N GLY A 126 15.13 -40.27 -63.75
CA GLY A 126 15.64 -38.91 -63.65
C GLY A 126 14.96 -37.92 -64.60
N SER A 127 13.93 -38.35 -65.34
CA SER A 127 13.23 -37.49 -66.31
C SER A 127 12.30 -36.53 -65.62
N GLN A 128 12.33 -35.27 -66.05
CA GLN A 128 11.43 -34.20 -65.52
C GLN A 128 10.16 -34.13 -66.35
N SER A 129 9.00 -34.03 -65.71
CA SER A 129 7.73 -33.78 -66.38
C SER A 129 7.76 -32.41 -67.05
N LEU A 130 7.57 -32.38 -68.37
CA LEU A 130 7.55 -31.15 -69.19
C LEU A 130 6.24 -30.39 -69.05
N VAL A 131 5.21 -31.04 -68.53
CA VAL A 131 3.88 -30.44 -68.32
C VAL A 131 3.76 -30.08 -66.82
N PRO A 132 3.77 -28.79 -66.44
CA PRO A 132 3.54 -28.39 -65.05
C PRO A 132 2.11 -28.70 -64.61
N SER A 133 1.95 -29.12 -63.36
CA SER A 133 0.66 -29.34 -62.72
C SER A 133 0.38 -28.29 -61.65
N ILE A 134 -0.90 -27.98 -61.43
CA ILE A 134 -1.36 -27.04 -60.42
C ILE A 134 -2.21 -27.82 -59.40
N SER A 135 -1.88 -27.69 -58.11
CA SER A 135 -2.60 -28.34 -57.03
C SER A 135 -3.15 -27.34 -55.97
N SER A 136 -2.94 -26.05 -56.24
CA SER A 136 -3.44 -24.98 -55.36
C SER A 136 -3.96 -23.82 -56.16
N GLU A 137 -5.11 -23.28 -55.77
CA GLU A 137 -5.69 -22.09 -56.38
C GLU A 137 -4.93 -20.82 -56.05
N ARG A 138 -5.05 -19.77 -56.90
CA ARG A 138 -4.47 -18.46 -56.62
C ARG A 138 -5.14 -17.76 -55.45
N ASN A 139 -6.43 -17.97 -55.29
CA ASN A 139 -7.25 -17.42 -54.22
C ASN A 139 -7.64 -18.56 -53.27
N ARG A 140 -7.31 -18.44 -52.02
CA ARG A 140 -7.56 -19.49 -51.05
C ARG A 140 -8.05 -18.88 -49.73
N ALA A 141 -9.16 -19.34 -49.24
CA ALA A 141 -9.66 -19.04 -47.89
C ALA A 141 -9.49 -20.27 -47.01
N THR A 142 -8.95 -20.09 -45.82
CA THR A 142 -8.78 -21.13 -44.82
C THR A 142 -9.44 -20.73 -43.52
N ALA A 143 -9.97 -21.69 -42.79
CA ALA A 143 -10.47 -21.51 -41.43
C ALA A 143 -10.10 -22.75 -40.60
N ASP A 144 -9.43 -22.54 -39.46
CA ASP A 144 -8.93 -23.60 -38.60
C ASP A 144 -9.43 -23.34 -37.19
N LEU A 145 -10.15 -24.26 -36.59
CA LEU A 145 -10.55 -24.23 -35.18
C LEU A 145 -9.80 -25.34 -34.45
N THR A 146 -8.82 -25.01 -33.61
CA THR A 146 -7.94 -25.97 -32.96
C THR A 146 -8.04 -25.87 -31.46
N LEU A 147 -8.41 -26.94 -30.78
CA LEU A 147 -8.27 -27.15 -29.36
C LEU A 147 -6.91 -27.81 -29.09
N SER A 148 -6.04 -27.16 -28.34
CA SER A 148 -4.74 -27.70 -27.96
C SER A 148 -4.54 -27.71 -26.46
N TRP A 149 -3.93 -28.74 -25.92
CA TRP A 149 -3.58 -28.89 -24.52
C TRP A 149 -2.22 -29.52 -24.34
N ASN A 150 -1.32 -28.80 -23.70
CA ASN A 150 0.02 -29.29 -23.40
C ASN A 150 0.12 -29.65 -21.92
N VAL A 151 0.40 -30.94 -21.62
CA VAL A 151 0.49 -31.43 -20.23
C VAL A 151 1.64 -30.79 -19.46
N LEU A 152 2.76 -30.49 -20.12
CA LEU A 152 3.89 -29.79 -19.49
C LEU A 152 3.50 -28.34 -19.15
N ASP A 153 2.84 -27.65 -20.08
CA ASP A 153 2.36 -26.30 -19.86
C ASP A 153 1.32 -26.26 -18.72
N PHE A 154 0.45 -27.26 -18.64
CA PHE A 154 -0.46 -27.43 -17.51
C PHE A 154 0.29 -27.53 -16.17
N GLY A 155 1.33 -28.38 -16.08
CA GLY A 155 2.13 -28.54 -14.87
C GLY A 155 2.87 -27.25 -14.48
N VAL A 156 3.41 -26.52 -15.46
CA VAL A 156 4.05 -25.21 -15.25
C VAL A 156 3.03 -24.16 -14.81
N SER A 157 1.86 -24.11 -15.46
CA SER A 157 0.78 -23.19 -15.12
C SER A 157 0.20 -23.49 -13.74
N TYR A 158 0.10 -24.76 -13.34
CA TYR A 158 -0.31 -25.15 -11.99
C TYR A 158 0.62 -24.59 -10.91
N TYR A 159 1.95 -24.72 -11.08
CA TYR A 159 2.91 -24.12 -10.15
C TYR A 159 2.87 -22.59 -10.19
N ASN A 160 2.63 -21.97 -11.34
CA ASN A 160 2.42 -20.53 -11.45
C ASN A 160 1.17 -20.07 -10.67
N ALA A 161 0.04 -20.78 -10.79
CA ALA A 161 -1.17 -20.48 -10.05
C ALA A 161 -0.97 -20.59 -8.53
N GLN A 162 -0.24 -21.62 -8.07
CA GLN A 162 0.13 -21.75 -6.65
C GLN A 162 1.01 -20.58 -6.19
N GLN A 163 1.97 -20.13 -7.00
CA GLN A 163 2.79 -18.96 -6.69
C GLN A 163 1.95 -17.67 -6.63
N GLN A 164 0.96 -17.50 -7.50
CA GLN A 164 0.04 -16.35 -7.43
C GLN A 164 -0.84 -16.40 -6.18
N ALA A 165 -1.28 -17.59 -5.76
CA ALA A 165 -1.99 -17.76 -4.48
C ALA A 165 -1.12 -17.32 -3.29
N ASP A 166 0.16 -17.70 -3.28
CA ASP A 166 1.09 -17.26 -2.24
C ASP A 166 1.35 -15.75 -2.28
N ARG A 167 1.46 -15.14 -3.47
CA ARG A 167 1.58 -13.68 -3.62
C ARG A 167 0.35 -12.95 -3.12
N PHE A 168 -0.84 -13.47 -3.35
CA PHE A 168 -2.07 -12.94 -2.76
C PHE A 168 -2.02 -12.97 -1.23
N LEU A 169 -1.57 -14.09 -0.63
CA LEU A 169 -1.41 -14.19 0.82
C LEU A 169 -0.37 -13.20 1.36
N ILE A 170 0.74 -12.97 0.65
CA ILE A 170 1.74 -11.94 0.99
C ILE A 170 1.09 -10.55 1.04
N LEU A 171 0.26 -10.20 0.06
CA LEU A 171 -0.42 -8.90 0.06
C LEU A 171 -1.42 -8.77 1.20
N LYS A 172 -2.07 -9.88 1.58
CA LYS A 172 -2.93 -9.92 2.78
C LYS A 172 -2.13 -9.63 4.05
N GLU A 173 -0.93 -10.21 4.22
CA GLU A 173 -0.07 -9.93 5.37
C GLU A 173 0.46 -8.48 5.35
N ARG A 174 0.84 -7.96 4.19
CA ARG A 174 1.24 -6.56 4.03
C ARG A 174 0.12 -5.59 4.39
N LYS A 175 -1.12 -5.91 4.02
CA LYS A 175 -2.30 -5.14 4.44
C LYS A 175 -2.45 -5.14 5.96
N ARG A 176 -2.28 -6.28 6.64
CA ARG A 176 -2.28 -6.36 8.13
C ARG A 176 -1.25 -5.39 8.74
N LYS A 177 -0.03 -5.37 8.20
CA LYS A 177 1.01 -4.43 8.64
C LYS A 177 0.60 -2.97 8.47
N VAL A 178 0.00 -2.62 7.33
CA VAL A 178 -0.48 -1.25 7.07
C VAL A 178 -1.61 -0.87 8.04
N ILE A 179 -2.51 -1.79 8.38
CA ILE A 179 -3.55 -1.57 9.41
C ILE A 179 -2.90 -1.21 10.75
N HIS A 180 -1.92 -2.00 11.22
CA HIS A 180 -1.19 -1.70 12.47
C HIS A 180 -0.58 -0.29 12.44
N GLN A 181 0.12 0.07 11.36
CA GLN A 181 0.74 1.38 11.22
C GLN A 181 -0.28 2.52 11.21
N LEU A 182 -1.39 2.36 10.48
CA LEU A 182 -2.45 3.36 10.39
C LEU A 182 -3.11 3.61 11.76
N LEU A 183 -3.41 2.54 12.50
CA LEU A 183 -4.02 2.66 13.83
C LEU A 183 -3.07 3.30 14.84
N GLN A 184 -1.77 3.00 14.78
CA GLN A 184 -0.77 3.68 15.60
C GLN A 184 -0.67 5.17 15.29
N GLN A 185 -0.60 5.53 14.01
CA GLN A 185 -0.60 6.94 13.58
C GLN A 185 -1.87 7.67 14.03
N THR A 186 -3.02 7.00 13.93
CA THR A 186 -4.30 7.55 14.38
C THR A 186 -4.30 7.79 15.88
N ARG A 187 -3.85 6.80 16.68
CA ARG A 187 -3.73 6.91 18.13
C ARG A 187 -2.84 8.07 18.56
N GLN A 188 -1.66 8.19 17.97
CA GLN A 188 -0.74 9.28 18.25
C GLN A 188 -1.34 10.64 17.90
N ALA A 189 -1.92 10.79 16.70
CA ALA A 189 -2.55 12.04 16.29
C ALA A 189 -3.78 12.39 17.14
N TYR A 190 -4.53 11.39 17.57
CA TYR A 190 -5.69 11.57 18.46
C TYR A 190 -5.29 12.17 19.81
N TRP A 191 -4.29 11.60 20.49
CA TRP A 191 -3.84 12.11 21.79
C TRP A 191 -3.19 13.49 21.69
N GLN A 192 -2.51 13.78 20.57
CA GLN A 192 -2.04 15.14 20.28
C GLN A 192 -3.21 16.11 20.11
N ALA A 193 -4.30 15.70 19.45
CA ALA A 193 -5.48 16.53 19.28
C ALA A 193 -6.24 16.76 20.61
N VAL A 194 -6.31 15.73 21.48
CA VAL A 194 -6.88 15.86 22.84
C VAL A 194 -6.09 16.89 23.66
N GLY A 195 -4.74 16.75 23.69
CA GLY A 195 -3.88 17.70 24.39
C GLY A 195 -4.02 19.12 23.84
N ALA A 196 -4.08 19.28 22.52
CA ALA A 196 -4.29 20.59 21.90
C ALA A 196 -5.65 21.19 22.28
N GLN A 197 -6.72 20.40 22.27
CA GLN A 197 -8.06 20.86 22.63
C GLN A 197 -8.16 21.35 24.07
N ARG A 198 -7.47 20.68 25.01
CA ARG A 198 -7.44 21.08 26.43
C ARG A 198 -6.58 22.30 26.69
N LEU A 199 -5.45 22.41 26.00
CA LEU A 199 -4.47 23.46 26.28
C LEU A 199 -4.77 24.79 25.58
N GLU A 200 -5.44 24.76 24.44
CA GLU A 200 -5.74 25.97 23.64
C GLU A 200 -6.38 27.09 24.46
N PRO A 201 -7.49 26.87 25.22
CA PRO A 201 -8.13 27.94 26.01
C PRO A 201 -7.24 28.45 27.14
N LYS A 202 -6.39 27.58 27.74
CA LYS A 202 -5.47 27.99 28.82
C LYS A 202 -4.34 28.86 28.26
N ILE A 203 -3.82 28.54 27.08
CA ILE A 203 -2.81 29.35 26.40
C ILE A 203 -3.38 30.71 25.98
N GLU A 204 -4.60 30.74 25.45
CA GLU A 204 -5.25 32.02 25.10
C GLU A 204 -5.43 32.94 26.31
N THR A 205 -5.89 32.38 27.42
CA THR A 205 -6.02 33.14 28.68
C THR A 205 -4.66 33.67 29.12
N LEU A 206 -3.64 32.82 29.17
CA LEU A 206 -2.29 33.21 29.59
C LEU A 206 -1.66 34.26 28.66
N LEU A 207 -1.85 34.14 27.34
CA LEU A 207 -1.39 35.15 26.38
C LEU A 207 -2.07 36.50 26.60
N LYS A 208 -3.39 36.52 26.89
CA LYS A 208 -4.14 37.73 27.18
C LYS A 208 -3.60 38.39 28.45
N ASP A 209 -3.39 37.64 29.52
CA ASP A 209 -2.87 38.12 30.78
C ASP A 209 -1.43 38.66 30.64
N ALA A 210 -0.57 37.94 29.90
CA ALA A 210 0.80 38.38 29.66
C ALA A 210 0.86 39.65 28.78
N GLN A 211 -0.01 39.77 27.78
CA GLN A 211 -0.11 40.99 26.95
C GLN A 211 -0.62 42.20 27.73
N ALA A 212 -1.60 42.01 28.62
CA ALA A 212 -2.09 43.06 29.49
C ALA A 212 -0.98 43.54 30.43
N ALA A 213 -0.30 42.59 31.11
CA ALA A 213 0.82 42.92 32.00
C ALA A 213 1.99 43.64 31.28
N LEU A 214 2.26 43.25 30.00
CA LEU A 214 3.24 43.93 29.16
C LEU A 214 2.83 45.38 28.85
N GLY A 215 1.54 45.60 28.59
CA GLY A 215 0.99 46.98 28.43
C GLY A 215 1.20 47.85 29.66
N ASP A 216 0.92 47.30 30.83
CA ASP A 216 1.12 48.00 32.09
C ASP A 216 2.60 48.22 32.43
N ALA A 217 3.46 47.22 32.16
CA ALA A 217 4.91 47.37 32.33
C ALA A 217 5.52 48.50 31.47
N ARG A 218 5.00 48.73 30.26
CA ARG A 218 5.41 49.82 29.37
C ARG A 218 4.98 51.20 29.94
N LYS A 219 3.80 51.30 30.53
CA LYS A 219 3.36 52.55 31.20
C LYS A 219 4.26 52.84 32.38
N VAL A 220 4.56 51.85 33.25
CA VAL A 220 5.45 51.98 34.41
C VAL A 220 6.83 52.49 34.00
N GLU A 221 7.37 52.01 32.85
CA GLU A 221 8.63 52.50 32.30
C GLU A 221 8.53 53.95 31.79
N GLN A 222 7.48 54.26 31.01
CA GLN A 222 7.24 55.62 30.48
C GLN A 222 7.08 56.67 31.58
N GLU A 223 6.36 56.32 32.64
CA GLU A 223 6.11 57.15 33.78
C GLU A 223 7.27 57.17 34.79
N ARG A 224 8.36 56.45 34.51
CA ARG A 224 9.57 56.33 35.39
C ARG A 224 9.27 55.90 36.81
N LEU A 225 8.27 55.06 37.03
CA LEU A 225 7.85 54.65 38.37
C LEU A 225 8.79 53.58 38.97
N ARG A 226 9.71 53.00 38.18
CA ARG A 226 10.75 52.03 38.58
C ARG A 226 12.07 52.32 37.89
N ALA A 227 13.17 51.70 38.39
CA ALA A 227 14.45 51.73 37.70
C ALA A 227 14.35 51.17 36.27
N PRO A 228 14.91 51.86 35.26
CA PRO A 228 14.73 51.47 33.84
C PRO A 228 15.15 50.04 33.57
N LEU A 229 16.25 49.55 34.14
CA LEU A 229 16.73 48.19 33.95
C LEU A 229 15.76 47.12 34.51
N GLU A 230 15.12 47.41 35.65
CA GLU A 230 14.11 46.57 36.27
C GLU A 230 12.85 46.48 35.41
N ALA A 231 12.37 47.62 34.91
CA ALA A 231 11.22 47.69 34.01
C ALA A 231 11.47 46.93 32.69
N MET A 232 12.67 47.10 32.08
CA MET A 232 13.05 46.38 30.86
C MET A 232 13.22 44.88 31.10
N SER A 233 13.77 44.48 32.26
CA SER A 233 13.90 43.06 32.62
C SER A 233 12.53 42.41 32.78
N TYR A 234 11.56 43.09 33.37
CA TYR A 234 10.18 42.64 33.49
C TYR A 234 9.51 42.48 32.13
N GLN A 235 9.63 43.47 31.25
CA GLN A 235 9.10 43.39 29.88
C GLN A 235 9.72 42.25 29.08
N ARG A 236 11.04 42.01 29.19
CA ARG A 236 11.72 40.92 28.54
C ARG A 236 11.16 39.55 28.93
N GLN A 237 10.94 39.31 30.23
CA GLN A 237 10.38 38.07 30.73
C GLN A 237 8.95 37.85 30.21
N LEU A 238 8.11 38.88 30.16
CA LEU A 238 6.76 38.79 29.58
C LEU A 238 6.80 38.49 28.08
N LEU A 239 7.71 39.13 27.33
CA LEU A 239 7.88 38.89 25.90
C LEU A 239 8.38 37.46 25.64
N ASP A 240 9.24 36.92 26.50
CA ASP A 240 9.68 35.53 26.40
C ASP A 240 8.52 34.55 26.63
N VAL A 241 7.65 34.77 27.60
CA VAL A 241 6.42 33.97 27.80
C VAL A 241 5.49 34.07 26.60
N ILE A 242 5.22 35.29 26.10
CA ILE A 242 4.37 35.50 24.93
C ILE A 242 4.91 34.75 23.70
N ARG A 243 6.23 34.85 23.47
CA ARG A 243 6.90 34.14 22.38
C ARG A 243 6.71 32.63 22.52
N GLN A 244 7.01 32.06 23.68
CA GLN A 244 6.93 30.65 23.96
C GLN A 244 5.49 30.12 23.81
N MET A 245 4.51 30.80 24.40
CA MET A 245 3.10 30.42 24.31
C MET A 245 2.57 30.52 22.87
N THR A 246 3.02 31.53 22.10
CA THR A 246 2.66 31.68 20.70
C THR A 246 3.22 30.51 19.86
N GLN A 247 4.46 30.09 20.12
CA GLN A 247 5.07 28.92 19.44
C GLN A 247 4.29 27.64 19.75
N ILE A 248 3.94 27.40 21.01
CA ILE A 248 3.14 26.23 21.42
C ILE A 248 1.76 26.27 20.77
N ARG A 249 1.07 27.43 20.81
CA ARG A 249 -0.24 27.58 20.15
C ARG A 249 -0.17 27.22 18.65
N THR A 250 0.87 27.70 17.96
CA THR A 250 1.09 27.39 16.54
C THR A 250 1.34 25.88 16.32
N ALA A 251 2.11 25.24 17.17
CA ALA A 251 2.34 23.78 17.08
C ALA A 251 1.05 22.99 17.34
N LEU A 252 0.28 23.37 18.38
CA LEU A 252 -0.98 22.70 18.73
C LEU A 252 -2.07 22.89 17.67
N SER A 253 -2.11 24.04 16.98
CA SER A 253 -3.08 24.30 15.91
C SER A 253 -3.00 23.31 14.74
N GLN A 254 -1.88 22.59 14.59
CA GLN A 254 -1.69 21.56 13.55
C GLN A 254 -2.20 20.17 13.98
N ALA A 255 -2.47 19.94 15.26
CA ALA A 255 -2.83 18.59 15.75
C ALA A 255 -4.17 18.09 15.18
N LYS A 256 -5.22 18.90 15.23
CA LYS A 256 -6.54 18.56 14.64
C LYS A 256 -6.48 18.38 13.12
N PRO A 257 -5.84 19.25 12.32
CA PRO A 257 -5.62 19.03 10.89
C PRO A 257 -4.88 17.74 10.56
N ARG A 258 -3.87 17.33 11.35
CA ARG A 258 -3.18 16.04 11.16
C ARG A 258 -4.11 14.86 11.38
N LEU A 259 -4.88 14.87 12.47
CA LEU A 259 -5.88 13.84 12.72
C LEU A 259 -6.95 13.80 11.61
N ALA A 260 -7.44 14.95 11.18
CA ALA A 260 -8.40 15.09 10.08
C ALA A 260 -7.87 14.45 8.78
N SER A 261 -6.60 14.69 8.45
CA SER A 261 -5.96 14.10 7.27
C SER A 261 -5.91 12.57 7.33
N ILE A 262 -5.60 11.98 8.49
CA ILE A 262 -5.58 10.53 8.66
C ILE A 262 -6.98 9.93 8.51
N MET A 263 -8.00 10.60 9.04
CA MET A 263 -9.42 10.24 8.90
C MET A 263 -10.02 10.60 7.54
N ASN A 264 -9.24 11.22 6.66
CA ASN A 264 -9.67 11.77 5.37
C ASN A 264 -10.82 12.78 5.47
N LEU A 265 -10.92 13.54 6.55
CA LEU A 265 -11.90 14.61 6.66
C LEU A 265 -11.55 15.80 5.77
N SER A 266 -12.56 16.50 5.28
CA SER A 266 -12.37 17.69 4.45
C SER A 266 -11.53 18.74 5.19
N PRO A 267 -10.51 19.36 4.55
CA PRO A 267 -9.71 20.40 5.17
C PRO A 267 -10.58 21.55 5.69
N GLY A 268 -10.33 21.94 6.93
CA GLY A 268 -11.10 23.02 7.61
C GLY A 268 -12.41 22.55 8.27
N GLN A 269 -12.78 21.27 8.17
CA GLN A 269 -13.92 20.74 8.92
C GLN A 269 -13.66 20.82 10.42
N ARG A 270 -14.59 21.42 11.15
CA ARG A 270 -14.52 21.53 12.61
C ARG A 270 -15.05 20.27 13.26
N PHE A 271 -14.35 19.79 14.28
CA PHE A 271 -14.77 18.68 15.12
C PHE A 271 -14.14 18.81 16.51
N THR A 272 -14.72 18.12 17.48
CA THR A 272 -14.15 17.92 18.81
C THR A 272 -13.75 16.47 19.00
N VAL A 273 -12.74 16.23 19.83
CA VAL A 273 -12.30 14.89 20.21
C VAL A 273 -12.74 14.61 21.63
N ALA A 274 -13.16 13.38 21.91
CA ALA A 274 -13.56 12.95 23.24
C ALA A 274 -12.36 13.03 24.18
N ASP A 275 -12.58 13.67 25.31
CA ASP A 275 -11.59 13.92 26.33
C ASP A 275 -11.91 13.05 27.56
N PRO A 276 -11.10 12.00 27.84
CA PRO A 276 -11.36 11.14 28.97
C PRO A 276 -11.15 11.88 30.29
N GLU A 277 -11.99 11.61 31.28
CA GLU A 277 -11.86 12.20 32.62
C GLU A 277 -10.51 11.88 33.28
N ALA A 278 -9.93 10.70 32.99
CA ALA A 278 -8.65 10.27 33.54
C ALA A 278 -7.79 9.58 32.46
N LEU A 279 -6.51 9.96 32.41
CA LEU A 279 -5.49 9.32 31.60
C LEU A 279 -5.07 8.00 32.27
N GLN A 280 -5.59 6.89 31.77
CA GLN A 280 -5.32 5.56 32.33
C GLN A 280 -4.09 4.93 31.69
N GLN A 281 -3.24 4.33 32.52
CA GLN A 281 -2.09 3.56 32.06
C GLN A 281 -2.49 2.12 31.76
N PRO A 282 -2.26 1.61 30.52
CA PRO A 282 -2.54 0.22 30.20
C PRO A 282 -1.64 -0.73 31.02
N ARG A 283 -2.18 -1.88 31.38
CA ARG A 283 -1.42 -2.90 32.14
C ARG A 283 -0.69 -3.84 31.18
N LEU A 284 0.60 -4.05 31.44
CA LEU A 284 1.43 -5.04 30.76
C LEU A 284 1.89 -6.06 31.80
N GLY A 285 1.31 -7.23 31.78
CA GLY A 285 1.63 -8.33 32.71
C GLY A 285 2.26 -9.55 32.01
N LEU A 286 2.39 -9.51 30.67
CA LEU A 286 2.93 -10.60 29.89
C LEU A 286 4.48 -10.60 30.00
N GLU A 287 5.07 -11.77 30.25
CA GLU A 287 6.53 -11.96 30.29
C GLU A 287 7.13 -11.86 28.88
N VAL A 288 8.39 -11.41 28.80
CA VAL A 288 9.06 -11.13 27.51
C VAL A 288 9.21 -12.39 26.68
N GLU A 289 9.53 -13.52 27.31
CA GLU A 289 9.67 -14.83 26.65
C GLU A 289 8.36 -15.26 25.99
N LYS A 290 7.22 -14.99 26.62
CA LYS A 290 5.90 -15.27 26.04
C LYS A 290 5.56 -14.32 24.90
N MET A 291 5.99 -13.06 25.00
CA MET A 291 5.87 -12.08 23.90
C MET A 291 6.65 -12.53 22.67
N GLU A 292 7.89 -13.04 22.86
CA GLU A 292 8.71 -13.58 21.76
C GLU A 292 8.02 -14.73 21.04
N GLU A 293 7.45 -15.68 21.80
CA GLU A 293 6.75 -16.83 21.25
C GLU A 293 5.53 -16.39 20.41
N ILE A 294 4.72 -15.47 20.93
CA ILE A 294 3.56 -14.91 20.25
C ILE A 294 3.99 -14.20 18.96
N ALA A 295 5.05 -13.40 19.02
CA ALA A 295 5.55 -12.66 17.87
C ALA A 295 6.03 -13.61 16.74
N LEU A 296 6.80 -14.65 17.08
CA LEU A 296 7.29 -15.63 16.09
C LEU A 296 6.16 -16.40 15.40
N LEU A 297 4.99 -16.53 16.06
CA LEU A 297 3.84 -17.20 15.49
C LEU A 297 2.97 -16.29 14.63
N ASN A 298 2.80 -15.01 15.01
CA ASN A 298 1.74 -14.15 14.47
C ASN A 298 2.23 -12.99 13.59
N ARG A 299 3.53 -12.65 13.60
CA ARG A 299 4.03 -11.49 12.84
C ARG A 299 3.81 -11.62 11.34
N PRO A 300 3.17 -10.61 10.70
CA PRO A 300 2.93 -10.58 9.26
C PRO A 300 4.20 -10.76 8.42
N GLU A 301 5.32 -10.15 8.85
CA GLU A 301 6.60 -10.23 8.13
C GLU A 301 7.16 -11.66 8.10
N LEU A 302 6.95 -12.44 9.17
CA LEU A 302 7.37 -13.85 9.21
C LEU A 302 6.48 -14.72 8.33
N MET A 303 5.18 -14.43 8.27
CA MET A 303 4.26 -15.11 7.35
C MET A 303 4.63 -14.78 5.90
N GLU A 304 4.91 -13.52 5.57
CA GLU A 304 5.40 -13.11 4.25
C GLU A 304 6.68 -13.87 3.87
N ALA A 305 7.65 -13.99 4.79
CA ALA A 305 8.89 -14.74 4.55
C ALA A 305 8.63 -16.23 4.29
N ARG A 306 7.71 -16.86 5.01
CA ARG A 306 7.30 -18.25 4.81
C ARG A 306 6.64 -18.46 3.44
N TYR A 307 5.76 -17.55 3.01
CA TYR A 307 5.16 -17.60 1.67
C TYR A 307 6.21 -17.40 0.58
N ASN A 308 7.17 -16.49 0.75
CA ASN A 308 8.27 -16.30 -0.18
C ASN A 308 9.16 -17.55 -0.28
N GLN A 309 9.43 -18.23 0.83
CA GLN A 309 10.14 -19.51 0.82
C GLN A 309 9.37 -20.58 0.03
N ARG A 310 8.05 -20.67 0.21
CA ARG A 310 7.18 -21.59 -0.52
C ARG A 310 7.17 -21.28 -2.03
N ILE A 311 7.11 -20.00 -2.42
CA ILE A 311 7.27 -19.57 -3.81
C ILE A 311 8.60 -20.05 -4.39
N GLY A 312 9.70 -19.95 -3.65
CA GLY A 312 11.02 -20.45 -4.05
C GLY A 312 11.02 -21.98 -4.30
N VAL A 313 10.36 -22.74 -3.42
CA VAL A 313 10.18 -24.20 -3.61
C VAL A 313 9.37 -24.49 -4.87
N LEU A 314 8.29 -23.76 -5.10
CA LEU A 314 7.44 -23.93 -6.29
C LEU A 314 8.19 -23.55 -7.58
N GLU A 315 9.03 -22.49 -7.53
CA GLU A 315 9.88 -22.11 -8.67
C GLU A 315 10.87 -23.23 -9.03
N THR A 316 11.47 -23.86 -8.01
CA THR A 316 12.31 -25.03 -8.19
C THR A 316 11.56 -26.19 -8.85
N ARG A 317 10.37 -26.51 -8.35
CA ARG A 317 9.52 -27.57 -8.95
C ARG A 317 9.15 -27.25 -10.39
N LYS A 318 8.82 -26.01 -10.67
CA LYS A 318 8.54 -25.53 -12.03
C LYS A 318 9.76 -25.66 -12.95
N ALA A 319 10.95 -25.28 -12.47
CA ALA A 319 12.20 -25.42 -13.22
C ALA A 319 12.52 -26.89 -13.53
N VAL A 320 12.29 -27.79 -12.56
CA VAL A 320 12.45 -29.25 -12.77
C VAL A 320 11.39 -29.79 -13.74
N ALA A 321 10.14 -29.36 -13.63
CA ALA A 321 9.08 -29.77 -14.55
C ALA A 321 9.43 -29.45 -16.01
N LYS A 322 10.05 -28.30 -16.28
CA LYS A 322 10.51 -27.88 -17.61
C LYS A 322 11.63 -28.78 -18.21
N LEU A 323 12.22 -29.65 -17.44
CA LEU A 323 13.20 -30.64 -17.93
C LEU A 323 12.55 -31.85 -18.60
N PHE A 324 11.27 -32.09 -18.35
CA PHE A 324 10.53 -33.19 -18.93
C PHE A 324 10.03 -32.87 -20.35
N PRO A 325 9.77 -33.90 -21.19
CA PRO A 325 9.18 -33.71 -22.51
C PRO A 325 7.78 -33.10 -22.40
N GLY A 326 7.46 -32.15 -23.28
CA GLY A 326 6.11 -31.66 -23.50
C GLY A 326 5.28 -32.67 -24.26
N LEU A 327 4.08 -32.95 -23.79
CA LEU A 327 3.10 -33.82 -24.46
C LEU A 327 1.89 -32.95 -24.81
N GLU A 328 1.69 -32.72 -26.10
CA GLU A 328 0.61 -31.87 -26.62
C GLU A 328 -0.45 -32.71 -27.30
N PHE A 329 -1.69 -32.55 -26.86
CA PHE A 329 -2.88 -33.06 -27.51
C PHE A 329 -3.51 -31.95 -28.34
N SER A 330 -3.89 -32.26 -29.59
CA SER A 330 -4.63 -31.31 -30.42
C SER A 330 -5.79 -32.00 -31.09
N VAL A 331 -6.90 -31.27 -31.21
CA VAL A 331 -8.05 -31.65 -32.02
C VAL A 331 -8.42 -30.44 -32.85
N GLY A 332 -8.52 -30.58 -34.17
CA GLY A 332 -8.78 -29.49 -35.08
C GLY A 332 -9.92 -29.77 -36.06
N GLU A 333 -10.64 -28.75 -36.38
CA GLU A 333 -11.58 -28.65 -37.50
C GLU A 333 -10.99 -27.67 -38.51
N HIS A 334 -10.87 -28.09 -39.77
CA HIS A 334 -10.18 -27.36 -40.82
C HIS A 334 -11.11 -27.18 -42.02
N TYR A 335 -11.02 -26.01 -42.62
CA TYR A 335 -11.67 -25.68 -43.87
C TYR A 335 -10.69 -25.01 -44.83
N ASP A 336 -10.70 -25.43 -46.08
CA ASP A 336 -9.90 -24.87 -47.16
C ASP A 336 -10.69 -24.81 -48.45
N SER A 337 -10.83 -23.63 -49.02
CA SER A 337 -11.57 -23.40 -50.25
C SER A 337 -10.89 -23.92 -51.53
N ASN A 338 -9.71 -24.52 -51.42
CA ASN A 338 -8.96 -25.02 -52.58
C ASN A 338 -9.74 -26.10 -53.32
N LYS A 339 -10.18 -25.85 -54.56
CA LYS A 339 -10.97 -26.77 -55.38
C LYS A 339 -10.26 -28.06 -55.77
N PHE A 340 -8.95 -28.13 -55.63
CA PHE A 340 -8.18 -29.33 -55.89
C PHE A 340 -8.18 -30.31 -54.68
N LEU A 341 -8.73 -29.93 -53.57
CA LEU A 341 -8.99 -30.83 -52.45
C LEU A 341 -10.25 -31.64 -52.70
N VAL A 342 -10.20 -32.96 -52.48
CA VAL A 342 -11.40 -33.82 -52.54
C VAL A 342 -12.38 -33.48 -51.42
N ASN A 343 -11.87 -33.19 -50.22
CA ASN A 343 -12.63 -32.76 -49.07
C ASN A 343 -12.16 -31.36 -48.68
N SER A 344 -13.04 -30.36 -48.73
CA SER A 344 -12.74 -28.99 -48.34
C SER A 344 -12.79 -28.78 -46.83
N ALA A 345 -13.40 -29.69 -46.08
CA ALA A 345 -13.46 -29.69 -44.62
C ALA A 345 -13.07 -31.06 -44.08
N TRP A 346 -12.29 -31.05 -43.00
CA TRP A 346 -11.84 -32.26 -42.31
C TRP A 346 -11.55 -31.99 -40.85
N SER A 347 -11.62 -33.06 -40.03
CA SER A 347 -11.19 -33.05 -38.62
C SER A 347 -9.87 -33.79 -38.49
N ASP A 348 -9.01 -33.31 -37.61
CA ASP A 348 -7.81 -34.07 -37.21
C ASP A 348 -7.65 -34.15 -35.69
N ALA A 349 -6.91 -35.13 -35.24
CA ALA A 349 -6.48 -35.28 -33.87
C ALA A 349 -5.00 -35.66 -33.84
N GLY A 350 -4.22 -34.96 -33.03
CA GLY A 350 -2.79 -35.13 -32.99
C GLY A 350 -2.26 -35.33 -31.56
N LEU A 351 -1.17 -36.09 -31.47
CA LEU A 351 -0.35 -36.24 -30.27
C LEU A 351 1.09 -35.89 -30.66
N ARG A 352 1.64 -34.86 -30.03
CA ARG A 352 3.01 -34.41 -30.28
C ARG A 352 3.82 -34.48 -28.99
N ILE A 353 5.00 -35.08 -29.07
CA ILE A 353 6.01 -35.05 -28.01
C ILE A 353 7.15 -34.17 -28.47
N SER A 354 7.49 -33.18 -27.65
CA SER A 354 8.62 -32.29 -27.85
C SER A 354 9.54 -32.29 -26.64
N TRP A 355 10.84 -32.46 -26.85
CA TRP A 355 11.81 -32.53 -25.77
C TRP A 355 13.11 -31.83 -26.14
N ASN A 356 13.52 -30.84 -25.31
CA ASN A 356 14.83 -30.25 -25.44
C ASN A 356 15.86 -31.11 -24.69
N LEU A 357 16.54 -32.03 -25.40
CA LEU A 357 17.51 -32.94 -24.81
C LEU A 357 18.72 -32.23 -24.17
N LEU A 358 19.05 -31.00 -24.60
CA LEU A 358 20.11 -30.19 -23.99
C LEU A 358 19.79 -29.77 -22.54
N ASN A 359 18.51 -29.72 -22.18
CA ASN A 359 18.09 -29.43 -20.80
C ASN A 359 18.58 -30.51 -19.82
N LEU A 360 18.82 -31.72 -20.24
CA LEU A 360 19.38 -32.79 -19.39
C LEU A 360 20.78 -32.42 -18.85
N PHE A 361 21.59 -31.74 -19.64
CA PHE A 361 22.93 -31.28 -19.20
C PHE A 361 22.85 -30.12 -18.19
N SER A 362 21.76 -29.39 -18.19
CA SER A 362 21.53 -28.26 -17.24
C SER A 362 20.86 -28.71 -15.94
N ALA A 363 20.28 -29.91 -15.88
CA ALA A 363 19.50 -30.39 -14.74
C ALA A 363 20.26 -30.31 -13.40
N GLY A 364 21.53 -30.70 -13.37
CA GLY A 364 22.38 -30.66 -12.19
C GLY A 364 22.61 -29.21 -11.71
N LYS A 365 22.85 -28.27 -12.63
CA LYS A 365 23.06 -26.87 -12.33
C LYS A 365 21.77 -26.18 -11.83
N ILE A 366 20.64 -26.51 -12.44
CA ILE A 366 19.30 -26.00 -12.01
C ILE A 366 19.02 -26.45 -10.59
N ARG A 367 19.25 -27.72 -10.27
CA ARG A 367 19.06 -28.25 -8.92
C ARG A 367 19.98 -27.58 -7.90
N GLN A 368 21.28 -27.43 -8.19
CA GLN A 368 22.23 -26.74 -7.31
C GLN A 368 21.85 -25.28 -7.07
N ALA A 369 21.42 -24.56 -8.12
CA ALA A 369 20.94 -23.18 -7.99
C ALA A 369 19.70 -23.09 -7.09
N ALA A 370 18.76 -24.01 -7.25
CA ALA A 370 17.55 -24.09 -6.45
C ALA A 370 17.85 -24.40 -4.96
N GLU A 371 18.74 -25.37 -4.70
CA GLU A 371 19.18 -25.69 -3.33
C GLU A 371 19.90 -24.50 -2.68
N ALA A 372 20.74 -23.77 -3.44
CA ALA A 372 21.37 -22.54 -2.96
C ALA A 372 20.35 -21.45 -2.63
N GLN A 373 19.34 -21.26 -3.46
CA GLN A 373 18.28 -20.29 -3.24
C GLN A 373 17.42 -20.62 -2.01
N LEU A 374 17.13 -21.90 -1.77
CA LEU A 374 16.45 -22.35 -0.56
C LEU A 374 17.27 -22.06 0.70
N LYS A 375 18.57 -22.28 0.68
CA LYS A 375 19.47 -21.93 1.80
C LYS A 375 19.48 -20.42 2.07
N VAL A 376 19.53 -19.59 1.02
CA VAL A 376 19.44 -18.12 1.18
C VAL A 376 18.12 -17.74 1.84
N ALA A 377 17.01 -18.34 1.41
CA ALA A 377 15.69 -18.05 2.00
C ALA A 377 15.59 -18.52 3.47
N GLU A 378 16.26 -19.63 3.83
CA GLU A 378 16.34 -20.12 5.19
C GLU A 378 17.13 -19.15 6.11
N GLU A 379 18.33 -18.73 5.68
CA GLU A 379 19.13 -17.75 6.41
C GLU A 379 18.42 -16.41 6.55
N GLN A 380 17.74 -15.94 5.50
CA GLN A 380 16.92 -14.73 5.56
C GLN A 380 15.81 -14.86 6.61
N ARG A 381 15.14 -16.02 6.68
CA ARG A 381 14.11 -16.27 7.70
C ARG A 381 14.68 -16.26 9.11
N LEU A 382 15.86 -16.87 9.33
CA LEU A 382 16.52 -16.86 10.63
C LEU A 382 16.93 -15.44 11.04
N ALA A 383 17.52 -14.67 10.11
CA ALA A 383 17.85 -13.27 10.33
C ALA A 383 16.60 -12.42 10.67
N LEU A 384 15.48 -12.68 10.00
CA LEU A 384 14.21 -12.00 10.25
C LEU A 384 13.63 -12.38 11.62
N ASN A 385 13.71 -13.66 12.02
CA ASN A 385 13.33 -14.10 13.37
C ASN A 385 14.11 -13.33 14.44
N MET A 386 15.43 -13.21 14.28
CA MET A 386 16.26 -12.44 15.21
C MET A 386 15.87 -10.96 15.26
N ALA A 387 15.59 -10.37 14.10
CA ALA A 387 15.10 -8.98 14.03
C ALA A 387 13.76 -8.80 14.74
N VAL A 388 12.83 -9.77 14.63
CA VAL A 388 11.54 -9.76 15.32
C VAL A 388 11.73 -9.85 16.84
N LEU A 389 12.57 -10.78 17.32
CA LEU A 389 12.89 -10.89 18.74
C LEU A 389 13.46 -9.57 19.29
N THR A 390 14.43 -8.99 18.57
CA THR A 390 14.99 -7.69 18.94
C THR A 390 13.94 -6.59 19.01
N GLN A 391 13.00 -6.55 18.05
CA GLN A 391 11.91 -5.55 18.04
C GLN A 391 10.97 -5.72 19.22
N VAL A 392 10.67 -6.94 19.64
CA VAL A 392 9.87 -7.22 20.85
C VAL A 392 10.53 -6.66 22.08
N HIS A 393 11.83 -6.95 22.28
CA HIS A 393 12.59 -6.42 23.41
C HIS A 393 12.67 -4.90 23.41
N VAL A 394 12.94 -4.28 22.24
CA VAL A 394 12.98 -2.81 22.11
C VAL A 394 11.61 -2.21 22.44
N ALA A 395 10.52 -2.75 21.91
CA ALA A 395 9.18 -2.25 22.18
C ALA A 395 8.81 -2.37 23.68
N TRP A 396 9.18 -3.48 24.33
CA TRP A 396 8.98 -3.69 25.75
C TRP A 396 9.76 -2.67 26.60
N LEU A 397 11.05 -2.46 26.32
CA LEU A 397 11.88 -1.46 27.02
C LEU A 397 11.37 -0.05 26.78
N GLU A 398 10.95 0.27 25.56
CA GLU A 398 10.37 1.57 25.23
C GLU A 398 9.10 1.83 26.02
N TYR A 399 8.18 0.87 26.09
CA TYR A 399 6.96 1.02 26.88
C TYR A 399 7.28 1.25 28.36
N GLN A 400 8.20 0.50 28.96
CA GLN A 400 8.61 0.71 30.33
C GLN A 400 9.22 2.11 30.56
N GLY A 401 10.04 2.57 29.61
CA GLY A 401 10.62 3.92 29.67
C GLY A 401 9.57 5.02 29.60
N ARG A 402 8.64 4.91 28.60
CA ARG A 402 7.55 5.88 28.39
C ARG A 402 6.56 5.88 29.54
N SER A 403 6.28 4.73 30.11
CA SER A 403 5.40 4.58 31.29
C SER A 403 5.97 5.33 32.50
N ARG A 404 7.23 5.14 32.82
CA ARG A 404 7.90 5.87 33.91
C ARG A 404 7.99 7.38 33.64
N GLN A 405 8.24 7.76 32.38
CA GLN A 405 8.26 9.16 31.99
C GLN A 405 6.88 9.81 32.20
N PHE A 406 5.80 9.13 31.79
CA PHE A 406 4.44 9.64 32.00
C PHE A 406 4.11 9.82 33.50
N GLU A 407 4.48 8.87 34.36
CA GLU A 407 4.30 9.00 35.82
C GLU A 407 5.03 10.22 36.37
N LEU A 408 6.29 10.42 35.97
CA LEU A 408 7.10 11.55 36.40
C LEU A 408 6.50 12.90 35.92
N GLU A 409 6.09 13.00 34.65
CA GLU A 409 5.50 14.22 34.13
C GLU A 409 4.13 14.52 34.79
N ARG A 410 3.37 13.50 35.16
CA ARG A 410 2.11 13.65 35.90
C ARG A 410 2.34 14.18 37.32
N GLU A 411 3.38 13.65 38.01
CA GLU A 411 3.77 14.12 39.33
C GLU A 411 4.25 15.59 39.25
N LEU A 412 5.13 15.90 38.31
CA LEU A 412 5.65 17.27 38.09
C LEU A 412 4.50 18.22 37.80
N ASN A 413 3.57 17.87 36.95
CA ASN A 413 2.39 18.71 36.67
C ASN A 413 1.54 18.97 37.92
N SER A 414 1.38 17.96 38.78
CA SER A 414 0.70 18.15 40.07
C SER A 414 1.39 19.16 40.98
N VAL A 415 2.73 19.19 40.99
CA VAL A 415 3.52 20.18 41.71
C VAL A 415 3.34 21.58 41.11
N GLU A 416 3.47 21.71 39.79
CA GLU A 416 3.32 22.97 39.06
C GLU A 416 1.93 23.58 39.25
N GLN A 417 0.87 22.77 39.26
CA GLN A 417 -0.50 23.23 39.53
C GLN A 417 -0.63 23.81 40.96
N ARG A 418 -0.05 23.13 41.95
CA ARG A 418 -0.06 23.63 43.32
C ARG A 418 0.77 24.92 43.46
N MET A 419 1.92 25.02 42.78
CA MET A 419 2.73 26.23 42.73
C MET A 419 1.97 27.40 42.10
N LEU A 420 1.27 27.16 41.00
CA LEU A 420 0.44 28.17 40.35
C LEU A 420 -0.67 28.68 41.29
N GLU A 421 -1.36 27.78 42.00
CA GLU A 421 -2.39 28.13 42.96
C GLU A 421 -1.84 29.03 44.06
N GLN A 422 -0.72 28.63 44.70
CA GLN A 422 -0.09 29.43 45.75
C GLN A 422 0.40 30.80 45.25
N THR A 423 0.98 30.80 44.04
CA THR A 423 1.48 32.05 43.44
C THR A 423 0.34 32.99 43.06
N ARG A 424 -0.80 32.47 42.55
CA ARG A 424 -1.99 33.30 42.30
C ARG A 424 -2.57 33.89 43.55
N ASN A 425 -2.66 33.14 44.65
CA ASN A 425 -3.14 33.62 45.93
C ASN A 425 -2.25 34.72 46.47
N ALA A 426 -0.93 34.64 46.32
CA ALA A 426 0.02 35.66 46.69
C ALA A 426 -0.05 36.91 45.78
N ALA A 427 -0.36 36.74 44.50
CA ALA A 427 -0.43 37.81 43.51
C ALA A 427 -1.61 38.77 43.71
N GLN A 428 -2.64 38.38 44.43
CA GLN A 428 -3.80 39.24 44.70
C GLN A 428 -3.45 40.50 45.49
N ASN A 429 -2.25 40.55 46.06
CA ASN A 429 -1.84 41.63 47.01
C ASN A 429 -0.65 42.50 46.53
N SER A 430 0.03 42.22 45.40
CA SER A 430 1.15 43.05 44.90
C SER A 430 1.48 42.87 43.43
N THR A 431 1.97 43.94 42.76
CA THR A 431 2.33 43.92 41.29
C THR A 431 3.50 43.01 40.95
N GLN A 432 4.43 42.78 41.90
CA GLN A 432 5.57 41.88 41.71
C GLN A 432 5.14 40.39 41.67
N SER A 433 4.06 40.08 42.35
CA SER A 433 3.45 38.77 42.39
C SER A 433 2.72 38.42 41.09
N GLN A 434 2.28 39.39 40.28
CA GLN A 434 1.57 39.14 38.99
C GLN A 434 2.47 38.53 37.93
N LEU A 435 3.73 39.01 37.79
CA LEU A 435 4.69 38.37 36.88
C LEU A 435 4.97 36.92 37.29
N GLN A 436 5.15 36.67 38.59
CA GLN A 436 5.38 35.33 39.11
C GLN A 436 4.18 34.39 38.81
N ALA A 437 2.95 34.92 38.94
CA ALA A 437 1.74 34.15 38.57
C ALA A 437 1.66 33.83 37.07
N ILE A 438 2.09 34.75 36.19
CA ILE A 438 2.17 34.54 34.74
C ILE A 438 3.23 33.51 34.42
N LEU A 439 4.42 33.58 35.01
CA LEU A 439 5.50 32.61 34.84
C LEU A 439 5.10 31.22 35.35
N ALA A 440 4.48 31.11 36.53
CA ALA A 440 3.95 29.87 37.05
C ALA A 440 2.85 29.29 36.15
N GLY A 441 1.98 30.14 35.58
CA GLY A 441 0.98 29.77 34.61
C GLY A 441 1.61 29.17 33.32
N ALA A 442 2.68 29.80 32.83
CA ALA A 442 3.42 29.30 31.67
C ALA A 442 4.06 27.92 31.94
N ASN A 443 4.68 27.75 33.10
CA ASN A 443 5.27 26.49 33.53
C ASN A 443 4.20 25.40 33.66
N THR A 444 3.04 25.72 34.23
CA THR A 444 1.92 24.77 34.36
C THR A 444 1.40 24.32 32.99
N VAL A 445 1.23 25.24 32.02
CA VAL A 445 0.83 24.92 30.66
C VAL A 445 1.87 24.01 29.97
N LEU A 446 3.16 24.31 30.16
CA LEU A 446 4.26 23.48 29.63
C LEU A 446 4.27 22.10 30.26
N SER A 447 4.11 22.01 31.57
CA SER A 447 4.05 20.74 32.29
C SER A 447 2.86 19.89 31.83
N GLU A 448 1.68 20.50 31.70
CA GLU A 448 0.48 19.83 31.21
C GLU A 448 0.65 19.35 29.75
N LEU A 449 1.28 20.15 28.90
CA LEU A 449 1.63 19.74 27.53
C LEU A 449 2.51 18.48 27.55
N ARG A 450 3.52 18.42 28.42
CA ARG A 450 4.38 17.24 28.57
C ARG A 450 3.62 16.01 29.05
N VAL A 451 2.64 16.18 29.94
CA VAL A 451 1.75 15.09 30.37
C VAL A 451 1.00 14.49 29.17
N TYR A 452 0.37 15.32 28.31
CA TYR A 452 -0.34 14.81 27.12
C TYR A 452 0.60 14.21 26.09
N GLN A 453 1.79 14.78 25.91
CA GLN A 453 2.79 14.23 25.00
C GLN A 453 3.30 12.87 25.50
N SER A 454 3.71 12.78 26.78
CA SER A 454 4.20 11.53 27.38
C SER A 454 3.12 10.46 27.44
N TYR A 455 1.87 10.85 27.66
CA TYR A 455 0.73 9.92 27.59
C TYR A 455 0.53 9.38 26.17
N GLY A 456 0.54 10.25 25.17
CA GLY A 456 0.45 9.85 23.76
C GLY A 456 1.59 8.93 23.35
N ASP A 457 2.82 9.22 23.79
CA ASP A 457 4.01 8.39 23.54
C ASP A 457 3.90 7.03 24.25
N MET A 458 3.42 6.99 25.50
CA MET A 458 3.17 5.74 26.23
C MET A 458 2.09 4.89 25.55
N GLN A 459 0.98 5.49 25.13
CA GLN A 459 -0.09 4.80 24.40
C GLN A 459 0.41 4.28 23.05
N ASN A 460 1.27 5.04 22.38
CA ASN A 460 1.90 4.59 21.13
C ASN A 460 2.87 3.42 21.37
N ALA A 461 3.69 3.48 22.41
CA ALA A 461 4.60 2.39 22.78
C ALA A 461 3.83 1.11 23.16
N TYR A 462 2.70 1.24 23.85
CA TYR A 462 1.81 0.11 24.14
C TYR A 462 1.24 -0.52 22.86
N GLY A 463 0.74 0.31 21.93
CA GLY A 463 0.29 -0.15 20.63
C GLY A 463 1.42 -0.77 19.80
N GLN A 464 2.66 -0.29 19.96
CA GLN A 464 3.85 -0.86 19.31
C GLN A 464 4.16 -2.27 19.82
N ILE A 465 3.94 -2.56 21.11
CA ILE A 465 4.03 -3.94 21.62
C ILE A 465 3.01 -4.81 20.91
N ALA A 466 1.72 -4.43 20.88
CA ALA A 466 0.69 -5.21 20.21
C ALA A 466 1.05 -5.50 18.74
N ALA A 467 1.55 -4.49 18.02
CA ALA A 467 2.03 -4.63 16.64
C ALA A 467 3.27 -5.54 16.54
N SER A 468 4.20 -5.45 17.50
CA SER A 468 5.40 -6.30 17.54
C SER A 468 5.09 -7.76 17.84
N LEU A 469 3.98 -8.02 18.52
CA LEU A 469 3.44 -9.36 18.75
C LEU A 469 2.60 -9.90 17.56
N GLY A 470 2.24 -9.05 16.60
CA GLY A 470 1.35 -9.40 15.49
C GLY A 470 -0.10 -9.64 15.94
N LEU A 471 -0.51 -9.02 17.07
CA LEU A 471 -1.89 -9.10 17.55
C LEU A 471 -2.78 -8.23 16.66
N ASP A 472 -3.77 -8.86 16.00
CA ASP A 472 -4.62 -8.15 15.06
C ASP A 472 -5.57 -7.18 15.76
N PRO A 473 -5.59 -5.91 15.36
CA PRO A 473 -6.48 -4.91 15.93
C PRO A 473 -7.91 -4.99 15.38
N LEU A 474 -8.18 -5.91 14.44
CA LEU A 474 -9.48 -6.17 13.85
C LEU A 474 -9.76 -7.66 13.87
N PRO A 475 -10.99 -8.08 14.22
CA PRO A 475 -11.41 -9.47 14.04
C PRO A 475 -11.40 -9.84 12.56
N ASN A 476 -11.15 -11.13 12.25
CA ASN A 476 -11.11 -11.65 10.89
C ASN A 476 -12.43 -11.43 10.10
N GLU A 477 -13.55 -11.31 10.81
CA GLU A 477 -14.87 -10.99 10.25
C GLU A 477 -15.42 -9.76 10.94
N THR A 478 -15.47 -8.63 10.23
CA THR A 478 -16.17 -7.43 10.68
C THR A 478 -17.65 -7.53 10.32
N PRO A 479 -18.56 -7.43 11.31
CA PRO A 479 -20.00 -7.63 11.06
C PRO A 479 -20.67 -6.56 10.21
N GLY A 480 -19.97 -5.48 9.85
CA GLY A 480 -20.47 -4.38 9.01
C GLY A 480 -19.37 -3.40 8.64
N TYR A 481 -19.62 -2.62 7.58
CA TYR A 481 -18.69 -1.61 7.07
C TYR A 481 -19.11 -0.18 7.45
N ASP A 482 -20.14 -0.02 8.28
CA ASP A 482 -20.52 1.27 8.86
C ASP A 482 -19.60 1.64 10.03
N LEU A 483 -19.53 2.94 10.37
CA LEU A 483 -18.61 3.43 11.40
C LEU A 483 -18.94 2.88 12.79
N VAL A 484 -20.21 2.66 13.09
CA VAL A 484 -20.65 2.18 14.42
C VAL A 484 -20.19 0.73 14.63
N SER A 485 -20.47 -0.15 13.66
CA SER A 485 -20.03 -1.56 13.69
C SER A 485 -18.51 -1.67 13.72
N LEU A 486 -17.80 -0.86 12.92
CA LEU A 486 -16.35 -0.87 12.86
C LEU A 486 -15.72 -0.36 14.17
N SER A 487 -16.27 0.71 14.77
CA SER A 487 -15.82 1.23 16.08
C SER A 487 -16.04 0.22 17.20
N ALA A 488 -17.20 -0.48 17.20
CA ALA A 488 -17.50 -1.54 18.16
C ALA A 488 -16.54 -2.73 18.00
N ALA A 489 -16.27 -3.15 16.77
CA ALA A 489 -15.31 -4.23 16.47
C ALA A 489 -13.88 -3.87 16.93
N LEU A 490 -13.43 -2.64 16.67
CA LEU A 490 -12.13 -2.14 17.13
C LEU A 490 -12.04 -2.13 18.65
N LYS A 491 -13.08 -1.65 19.35
CA LYS A 491 -13.14 -1.67 20.82
C LYS A 491 -13.07 -3.10 21.37
N GLY A 492 -13.80 -4.03 20.76
CA GLY A 492 -13.76 -5.44 21.14
C GLY A 492 -12.38 -6.06 20.95
N ALA A 493 -11.74 -5.82 19.80
CA ALA A 493 -10.39 -6.29 19.52
C ALA A 493 -9.34 -5.65 20.47
N GLU A 494 -9.48 -4.35 20.76
CA GLU A 494 -8.60 -3.65 21.71
C GLU A 494 -8.70 -4.25 23.11
N ASN A 495 -9.90 -4.54 23.61
CA ASN A 495 -10.10 -5.24 24.88
C ASN A 495 -9.47 -6.65 24.89
N GLN A 496 -9.54 -7.37 23.78
CA GLN A 496 -8.91 -8.69 23.65
C GLN A 496 -7.37 -8.57 23.67
N VAL A 497 -6.81 -7.59 22.96
CA VAL A 497 -5.37 -7.30 22.98
C VAL A 497 -4.92 -6.92 24.40
N GLU A 498 -5.69 -6.07 25.10
CA GLU A 498 -5.40 -5.68 26.48
C GLU A 498 -5.44 -6.89 27.43
N SER A 499 -6.43 -7.76 27.31
CA SER A 499 -6.52 -8.98 28.14
C SER A 499 -5.34 -9.92 27.88
N THR A 500 -4.91 -10.07 26.63
CA THR A 500 -3.75 -10.87 26.25
C THR A 500 -2.47 -10.29 26.84
N MET A 501 -2.26 -8.96 26.70
CA MET A 501 -1.07 -8.29 27.21
C MET A 501 -1.04 -8.17 28.74
N ALA A 502 -2.20 -8.17 29.39
CA ALA A 502 -2.30 -8.25 30.86
C ALA A 502 -1.99 -9.64 31.42
N GLY A 503 -1.82 -10.66 30.57
CA GLY A 503 -1.58 -12.05 31.00
C GLY A 503 -2.85 -12.76 31.49
N ALA A 504 -4.03 -12.23 31.21
CA ALA A 504 -5.32 -12.77 31.68
C ALA A 504 -5.93 -13.82 30.74
N ALA A 505 -5.37 -14.00 29.54
CA ALA A 505 -5.81 -14.97 28.54
C ALA A 505 -4.88 -16.20 28.58
N GLN A 506 -5.22 -17.20 29.38
CA GLN A 506 -4.71 -18.57 29.28
C GLN A 506 -5.85 -19.50 28.93
#